data_dbf94a595b5cd7364f470f5d03ef1656
#
_entry.id   dbf94a595b5cd7364f470f5d03ef1656
#
_cell.length_a   1.000
_cell.length_b   1.000
_cell.length_c   1.000
_cell.angle_alpha   90.00
_cell.angle_beta   90.00
_cell.angle_gamma   90.00
#
_symmetry.space_group_name_H-M   'P 1'
#
loop_
_entity.id
_entity.type
_entity.pdbx_description
1 polymer ?
#
loop_
_entity_poly.entity_id
_entity_poly.type
_entity_poly.pdbx_seq_one_letter_code
_entity_poly.pdbx_strand_id
1 'polypeptide(L)'
;MTEQDLNKYSVRPKAIRYLLGYLVLFLGSVLAKTKIRGSENIPRRGSFIVVCNHFNRLDPPFVIFAIKKPINFLMASDQPRVEAQIMWAPWLYGFIPTNRKNIAPTTIKNSLSALKKGEIVGIFPEGTATEQTIRPAKNGAAYLAMRTGVQILPMSIIGMNNIWDKWLKGVRPKIRINIGKAFLPARLPKERFERNEAIKIAGEEIMCRIAALMPEEYHGIYTGDERIKNFRLKLASKN
;
A
#
# COMPACT_ATOMS: atom_id res chain seq x y z
N MET A 1 11.87 -15.48 14.90
CA MET A 1 10.52 -15.11 15.36
C MET A 1 9.60 -16.21 14.89
N THR A 2 8.94 -16.93 15.80
CA THR A 2 8.03 -18.02 15.47
C THR A 2 6.67 -17.47 15.07
N GLU A 3 5.82 -18.29 14.42
CA GLU A 3 4.44 -17.91 14.09
C GLU A 3 3.63 -17.47 15.33
N GLN A 4 3.99 -17.99 16.51
CA GLN A 4 3.43 -17.59 17.80
C GLN A 4 3.87 -16.19 18.26
N ASP A 5 5.09 -15.75 17.91
CA ASP A 5 5.56 -14.40 18.24
C ASP A 5 4.86 -13.33 17.39
N LEU A 6 4.40 -13.70 16.21
CA LEU A 6 3.70 -12.80 15.29
C LEU A 6 2.25 -12.53 15.70
N ASN A 7 1.62 -13.48 16.38
CA ASN A 7 0.30 -13.28 16.99
C ASN A 7 0.30 -12.26 18.13
N LYS A 8 1.47 -11.89 18.67
CA LYS A 8 1.64 -10.82 19.67
C LYS A 8 1.63 -9.41 19.07
N TYR A 9 1.82 -9.27 17.75
CA TYR A 9 1.77 -7.96 17.10
C TYR A 9 0.32 -7.57 16.79
N SER A 10 -0.29 -6.87 17.73
CA SER A 10 -1.61 -6.28 17.55
C SER A 10 -1.51 -4.85 17.02
N VAL A 11 -2.52 -4.44 16.27
CA VAL A 11 -2.68 -3.03 15.87
C VAL A 11 -2.80 -2.17 17.14
N ARG A 12 -1.97 -1.13 17.25
CA ARG A 12 -1.95 -0.24 18.43
C ARG A 12 -3.20 0.63 18.51
N PRO A 13 -3.54 1.14 19.72
CA PRO A 13 -4.64 2.08 19.89
C PRO A 13 -4.55 3.27 18.94
N LYS A 14 -5.69 3.78 18.49
CA LYS A 14 -5.76 4.87 17.53
C LYS A 14 -4.98 6.11 17.97
N ALA A 15 -5.04 6.46 19.27
CA ALA A 15 -4.33 7.62 19.82
C ALA A 15 -2.81 7.55 19.57
N ILE A 16 -2.19 6.41 19.86
CA ILE A 16 -0.75 6.18 19.62
C ILE A 16 -0.44 6.31 18.12
N ARG A 17 -1.28 5.74 17.28
CA ARG A 17 -1.08 5.76 15.82
C ARG A 17 -1.26 7.16 15.23
N TYR A 18 -2.15 7.99 15.79
CA TYR A 18 -2.24 9.41 15.42
C TYR A 18 -0.99 10.18 15.85
N LEU A 19 -0.51 9.98 17.09
CA LEU A 19 0.71 10.63 17.57
C LEU A 19 1.91 10.29 16.67
N LEU A 20 2.10 9.02 16.36
CA LEU A 20 3.15 8.58 15.44
C LEU A 20 2.94 9.10 14.02
N GLY A 21 1.69 9.20 13.58
CA GLY A 21 1.33 9.81 12.31
C GLY A 21 1.74 11.28 12.25
N TYR A 22 1.50 12.07 13.28
CA TYR A 22 1.96 13.48 13.36
C TYR A 22 3.48 13.58 13.35
N LEU A 23 4.18 12.66 14.04
CA LEU A 23 5.65 12.59 13.98
C LEU A 23 6.12 12.31 12.55
N VAL A 24 5.48 11.37 11.84
CA VAL A 24 5.78 11.07 10.43
C VAL A 24 5.51 12.28 9.54
N LEU A 25 4.42 13.03 9.77
CA LEU A 25 4.13 14.26 9.02
C LEU A 25 5.22 15.32 9.24
N PHE A 26 5.63 15.52 10.48
CA PHE A 26 6.70 16.46 10.81
C PHE A 26 8.04 16.04 10.16
N LEU A 27 8.50 14.83 10.42
CA LEU A 27 9.76 14.32 9.86
C LEU A 27 9.74 14.29 8.33
N GLY A 28 8.66 13.84 7.71
CA GLY A 28 8.51 13.82 6.26
C GLY A 28 8.56 15.21 5.63
N SER A 29 8.02 16.23 6.29
CA SER A 29 8.08 17.62 5.82
C SER A 29 9.47 18.23 5.96
N VAL A 30 10.23 17.84 6.99
CA VAL A 30 11.62 18.32 7.22
C VAL A 30 12.61 17.59 6.34
N LEU A 31 12.52 16.26 6.27
CA LEU A 31 13.52 15.38 5.64
C LEU A 31 13.34 15.23 4.12
N ALA A 32 12.19 15.58 3.55
CA ALA A 32 11.93 15.41 2.13
C ALA A 32 11.18 16.62 1.54
N LYS A 33 11.36 16.82 0.22
CA LYS A 33 10.51 17.73 -0.59
C LYS A 33 9.42 16.90 -1.24
N THR A 34 8.29 16.72 -0.54
CA THR A 34 7.22 15.83 -0.97
C THR A 34 6.14 16.60 -1.73
N LYS A 35 5.83 16.16 -2.96
CA LYS A 35 4.72 16.68 -3.76
C LYS A 35 3.62 15.63 -3.83
N ILE A 36 2.43 15.97 -3.33
CA ILE A 36 1.24 15.11 -3.36
C ILE A 36 0.27 15.65 -4.40
N ARG A 37 -0.30 14.77 -5.23
CA ARG A 37 -1.37 15.07 -6.18
C ARG A 37 -2.52 14.08 -5.99
N GLY A 38 -3.76 14.51 -6.20
CA GLY A 38 -4.94 13.67 -6.10
C GLY A 38 -5.42 13.45 -4.66
N SER A 39 -5.07 14.33 -3.71
CA SER A 39 -5.54 14.24 -2.32
C SER A 39 -7.07 14.27 -2.20
N GLU A 40 -7.74 14.90 -3.14
CA GLU A 40 -9.20 14.98 -3.26
C GLU A 40 -9.85 13.61 -3.54
N ASN A 41 -9.09 12.65 -4.04
CA ASN A 41 -9.54 11.28 -4.33
C ASN A 41 -9.62 10.40 -3.09
N ILE A 42 -9.09 10.86 -1.94
CA ILE A 42 -9.11 10.08 -0.70
C ILE A 42 -10.54 10.02 -0.17
N PRO A 43 -11.12 8.81 0.03
CA PRO A 43 -12.46 8.68 0.59
C PRO A 43 -12.56 9.38 1.95
N ARG A 44 -13.53 10.30 2.06
CA ARG A 44 -13.72 11.10 3.28
C ARG A 44 -14.25 10.26 4.42
N ARG A 45 -15.13 9.31 4.14
CA ARG A 45 -15.83 8.43 5.11
C ARG A 45 -15.73 6.97 4.68
N GLY A 46 -15.94 6.07 5.64
CA GLY A 46 -15.92 4.62 5.42
C GLY A 46 -14.52 4.02 5.36
N SER A 47 -14.48 2.70 5.29
CA SER A 47 -13.27 1.93 5.10
C SER A 47 -12.90 1.84 3.63
N PHE A 48 -11.61 1.73 3.36
CA PHE A 48 -11.09 1.46 2.03
C PHE A 48 -9.73 0.77 2.13
N ILE A 49 -9.31 0.17 1.04
CA ILE A 49 -7.98 -0.42 0.92
C ILE A 49 -7.12 0.54 0.11
N VAL A 50 -6.03 1.04 0.70
CA VAL A 50 -5.00 1.77 -0.06
C VAL A 50 -3.98 0.78 -0.60
N VAL A 51 -3.73 0.85 -1.90
CA VAL A 51 -2.73 0.03 -2.59
C VAL A 51 -1.66 0.93 -3.19
N CYS A 52 -0.39 0.57 -3.00
CA CYS A 52 0.74 1.38 -3.45
C CYS A 52 1.88 0.48 -3.96
N ASN A 53 2.69 0.95 -4.91
CA ASN A 53 3.95 0.30 -5.24
C ASN A 53 4.89 0.28 -4.04
N HIS A 54 5.85 -0.67 -4.03
CA HIS A 54 6.78 -0.84 -2.91
C HIS A 54 8.23 -0.90 -3.37
N PHE A 55 8.82 0.28 -3.54
CA PHE A 55 10.22 0.43 -4.00
C PHE A 55 11.20 0.69 -2.85
N ASN A 56 10.69 1.11 -1.68
CA ASN A 56 11.53 1.42 -0.54
C ASN A 56 10.85 1.03 0.78
N ARG A 57 11.65 0.64 1.78
CA ARG A 57 11.15 0.32 3.12
C ARG A 57 10.49 1.50 3.84
N LEU A 58 10.76 2.72 3.40
CA LEU A 58 10.15 3.94 3.91
C LEU A 58 8.82 4.31 3.21
N ASP A 59 8.32 3.49 2.26
CA ASP A 59 7.01 3.75 1.63
C ASP A 59 5.86 3.84 2.64
N PRO A 60 5.73 2.95 3.66
CA PRO A 60 4.62 3.02 4.61
C PRO A 60 4.50 4.36 5.34
N PRO A 61 5.57 4.97 5.91
CA PRO A 61 5.54 6.32 6.43
C PRO A 61 5.02 7.36 5.43
N PHE A 62 5.43 7.29 4.16
CA PHE A 62 4.98 8.25 3.15
C PHE A 62 3.53 8.02 2.71
N VAL A 63 3.01 6.79 2.80
CA VAL A 63 1.56 6.54 2.65
C VAL A 63 0.79 7.19 3.79
N ILE A 64 1.26 7.05 5.06
CA ILE A 64 0.67 7.74 6.22
C ILE A 64 0.72 9.26 6.02
N PHE A 65 1.86 9.78 5.57
CA PHE A 65 2.07 11.20 5.27
C PHE A 65 1.04 11.75 4.29
N ALA A 66 0.71 10.98 3.25
CA ALA A 66 -0.24 11.39 2.22
C ALA A 66 -1.70 11.26 2.66
N ILE A 67 -2.06 10.18 3.33
CA ILE A 67 -3.45 9.86 3.75
C ILE A 67 -3.86 10.64 5.01
N LYS A 68 -2.90 10.94 5.91
CA LYS A 68 -3.11 11.65 7.19
C LYS A 68 -4.11 10.97 8.13
N LYS A 69 -4.27 9.66 8.01
CA LYS A 69 -5.13 8.82 8.86
C LYS A 69 -4.38 7.54 9.23
N PRO A 70 -4.69 6.90 10.37
CA PRO A 70 -4.14 5.60 10.72
C PRO A 70 -4.46 4.52 9.69
N ILE A 71 -3.46 3.74 9.31
CA ILE A 71 -3.56 2.69 8.29
C ILE A 71 -3.10 1.36 8.88
N ASN A 72 -3.86 0.30 8.71
CA ASN A 72 -3.50 -1.05 9.10
C ASN A 72 -2.70 -1.70 7.96
N PHE A 73 -1.38 -1.61 7.99
CA PHE A 73 -0.55 -2.23 6.96
C PHE A 73 -0.45 -3.74 7.14
N LEU A 74 -0.50 -4.47 6.02
CA LEU A 74 -0.07 -5.85 5.99
C LEU A 74 1.45 -5.88 5.94
N MET A 75 2.07 -6.61 6.84
CA MET A 75 3.52 -6.74 6.90
C MET A 75 3.94 -8.20 6.92
N ALA A 76 4.92 -8.53 6.10
CA ALA A 76 5.46 -9.88 6.02
C ALA A 76 6.10 -10.30 7.34
N SER A 77 5.69 -11.45 7.81
CA SER A 77 6.15 -12.07 9.06
C SER A 77 7.26 -13.09 8.85
N ASP A 78 7.52 -13.42 7.61
CA ASP A 78 8.51 -14.41 7.18
C ASP A 78 9.86 -13.79 6.77
N GLN A 79 10.17 -12.58 7.27
CA GLN A 79 11.43 -11.89 6.97
C GLN A 79 12.58 -12.37 7.88
N PRO A 80 13.82 -12.47 7.35
CA PRO A 80 14.98 -12.84 8.14
C PRO A 80 15.30 -11.84 9.26
N ARG A 81 15.93 -12.28 10.34
CA ARG A 81 16.30 -11.49 11.52
C ARG A 81 17.16 -10.24 11.24
N VAL A 82 17.79 -10.15 10.10
CA VAL A 82 18.64 -9.00 9.71
C VAL A 82 17.87 -7.66 9.72
N GLU A 83 16.55 -7.71 9.64
CA GLU A 83 15.69 -6.53 9.65
C GLU A 83 15.18 -6.13 11.04
N ALA A 84 15.59 -6.84 12.11
CA ALA A 84 15.15 -6.56 13.49
C ALA A 84 15.47 -5.12 13.93
N GLN A 85 16.53 -4.51 13.43
CA GLN A 85 16.92 -3.13 13.72
C GLN A 85 15.92 -2.09 13.20
N ILE A 86 15.16 -2.42 12.15
CA ILE A 86 14.17 -1.52 11.55
C ILE A 86 12.75 -1.85 12.04
N MET A 87 12.57 -3.02 12.66
CA MET A 87 11.26 -3.52 13.10
C MET A 87 10.64 -2.77 14.28
N TRP A 88 11.42 -1.97 15.01
CA TRP A 88 10.90 -1.19 16.14
C TRP A 88 9.80 -0.20 15.72
N ALA A 89 9.94 0.46 14.57
CA ALA A 89 8.96 1.45 14.11
C ALA A 89 7.62 0.80 13.68
N PRO A 90 7.59 -0.23 12.81
CA PRO A 90 6.38 -1.00 12.54
C PRO A 90 5.79 -1.63 13.81
N TRP A 91 6.62 -2.16 14.71
CA TRP A 91 6.16 -2.73 15.98
C TRP A 91 5.47 -1.68 16.86
N LEU A 92 6.03 -0.48 16.96
CA LEU A 92 5.45 0.61 17.75
C LEU A 92 4.13 1.11 17.13
N TYR A 93 4.03 1.17 15.81
CA TYR A 93 2.82 1.59 15.11
C TYR A 93 1.73 0.49 15.10
N GLY A 94 2.14 -0.76 15.01
CA GLY A 94 1.30 -1.93 14.83
C GLY A 94 0.97 -2.21 13.36
N PHE A 95 0.81 -3.50 13.04
CA PHE A 95 0.52 -3.98 11.71
C PHE A 95 -0.28 -5.29 11.75
N ILE A 96 -0.81 -5.71 10.62
CA ILE A 96 -1.44 -7.02 10.44
C ILE A 96 -0.37 -7.97 9.87
N PRO A 97 0.05 -9.00 10.63
CA PRO A 97 1.05 -9.94 10.13
C PRO A 97 0.50 -10.74 8.95
N THR A 98 1.34 -10.96 7.93
CA THR A 98 1.00 -11.79 6.77
C THR A 98 2.17 -12.66 6.38
N ASN A 99 1.90 -13.86 5.85
CA ASN A 99 2.89 -14.71 5.23
C ASN A 99 2.88 -14.49 3.72
N ARG A 100 4.06 -14.26 3.12
CA ARG A 100 4.20 -13.98 1.68
C ARG A 100 3.92 -15.18 0.78
N LYS A 101 4.12 -16.39 1.29
CA LYS A 101 3.88 -17.63 0.54
C LYS A 101 2.41 -18.04 0.58
N ASN A 102 1.83 -18.01 1.78
CA ASN A 102 0.43 -18.37 2.00
C ASN A 102 -0.22 -17.34 2.93
N ILE A 103 -1.23 -16.64 2.44
CA ILE A 103 -1.98 -15.69 3.27
C ILE A 103 -2.72 -16.47 4.35
N ALA A 104 -2.29 -16.29 5.61
CA ALA A 104 -2.89 -16.97 6.73
C ALA A 104 -4.37 -16.56 6.92
N PRO A 105 -5.26 -17.47 7.33
CA PRO A 105 -6.66 -17.14 7.66
C PRO A 105 -6.78 -16.01 8.69
N THR A 106 -5.83 -15.92 9.63
CA THR A 106 -5.74 -14.86 10.63
C THR A 106 -5.50 -13.48 10.01
N THR A 107 -4.64 -13.38 8.99
CA THR A 107 -4.42 -12.13 8.22
C THR A 107 -5.71 -11.65 7.58
N ILE A 108 -6.44 -12.57 6.92
CA ILE A 108 -7.73 -12.25 6.30
C ILE A 108 -8.73 -11.80 7.36
N LYS A 109 -8.88 -12.55 8.45
CA LYS A 109 -9.79 -12.24 9.55
C LYS A 109 -9.52 -10.85 10.14
N ASN A 110 -8.24 -10.53 10.42
CA ASN A 110 -7.84 -9.25 10.99
C ASN A 110 -8.09 -8.09 10.02
N SER A 111 -7.79 -8.28 8.73
CA SER A 111 -8.07 -7.28 7.69
C SER A 111 -9.56 -7.01 7.52
N LEU A 112 -10.38 -8.07 7.48
CA LEU A 112 -11.84 -7.96 7.42
C LEU A 112 -12.40 -7.25 8.66
N SER A 113 -11.85 -7.55 9.86
CA SER A 113 -12.25 -6.89 11.09
C SER A 113 -11.94 -5.39 11.07
N ALA A 114 -10.75 -5.01 10.60
CA ALA A 114 -10.37 -3.60 10.46
C ALA A 114 -11.31 -2.86 9.49
N LEU A 115 -11.59 -3.43 8.31
CA LEU A 115 -12.48 -2.84 7.32
C LEU A 115 -13.92 -2.71 7.86
N LYS A 116 -14.45 -3.70 8.59
CA LYS A 116 -15.76 -3.61 9.24
C LYS A 116 -15.85 -2.51 10.29
N LYS A 117 -14.76 -2.18 10.96
CA LYS A 117 -14.66 -1.07 11.94
C LYS A 117 -14.52 0.31 11.28
N GLY A 118 -14.60 0.39 9.95
CA GLY A 118 -14.42 1.64 9.20
C GLY A 118 -12.96 2.09 9.09
N GLU A 119 -11.99 1.17 9.33
CA GLU A 119 -10.57 1.48 9.30
C GLU A 119 -9.98 1.27 7.90
N ILE A 120 -8.80 1.87 7.66
CA ILE A 120 -8.08 1.76 6.40
C ILE A 120 -7.11 0.59 6.48
N VAL A 121 -7.05 -0.22 5.43
CA VAL A 121 -6.04 -1.28 5.26
C VAL A 121 -5.06 -0.86 4.17
N GLY A 122 -3.77 -0.92 4.47
CA GLY A 122 -2.68 -0.60 3.54
C GLY A 122 -2.03 -1.87 3.02
N ILE A 123 -1.93 -2.00 1.71
CA ILE A 123 -1.34 -3.17 1.06
C ILE A 123 -0.38 -2.71 -0.03
N PHE A 124 0.81 -3.29 -0.01
CA PHE A 124 1.75 -3.23 -1.11
C PHE A 124 1.59 -4.52 -1.94
N PRO A 125 0.92 -4.45 -3.11
CA PRO A 125 0.53 -5.67 -3.83
C PRO A 125 1.71 -6.54 -4.25
N GLU A 126 2.89 -5.97 -4.43
CA GLU A 126 4.14 -6.67 -4.78
C GLU A 126 4.65 -7.58 -3.65
N GLY A 127 4.30 -7.26 -2.41
CA GLY A 127 4.62 -8.07 -1.22
C GLY A 127 6.05 -7.94 -0.68
N THR A 128 6.94 -7.25 -1.37
CA THR A 128 8.32 -6.95 -0.92
C THR A 128 8.78 -5.63 -1.52
N ALA A 129 9.54 -4.85 -0.74
CA ALA A 129 10.26 -3.71 -1.26
C ALA A 129 11.47 -4.19 -2.06
N THR A 130 11.46 -3.98 -3.36
CA THR A 130 12.58 -4.31 -4.25
C THR A 130 12.55 -3.34 -5.41
N GLU A 131 13.65 -3.22 -6.10
CA GLU A 131 13.79 -2.59 -7.41
C GLU A 131 12.93 -1.35 -7.71
N GLN A 132 13.23 -0.69 -8.81
CA GLN A 132 12.64 0.60 -9.18
C GLN A 132 11.48 0.45 -10.18
N THR A 133 10.98 -0.79 -10.40
CA THR A 133 9.88 -1.08 -11.31
C THR A 133 8.83 -1.97 -10.66
N ILE A 134 7.56 -1.77 -11.02
CA ILE A 134 6.46 -2.57 -10.49
C ILE A 134 6.49 -4.00 -11.02
N ARG A 135 5.99 -4.91 -10.18
CA ARG A 135 5.97 -6.36 -10.42
C ARG A 135 4.55 -6.90 -10.34
N PRO A 136 4.33 -8.19 -10.68
CA PRO A 136 3.02 -8.82 -10.59
C PRO A 136 2.42 -8.68 -9.19
N ALA A 137 1.12 -8.40 -9.13
CA ALA A 137 0.39 -8.35 -7.89
C ALA A 137 0.28 -9.71 -7.23
N LYS A 138 0.41 -9.73 -5.89
CA LYS A 138 -0.12 -10.81 -5.07
C LYS A 138 -1.62 -10.61 -4.86
N ASN A 139 -2.37 -11.69 -4.86
CA ASN A 139 -3.84 -11.69 -4.91
C ASN A 139 -4.55 -11.12 -3.65
N GLY A 140 -3.80 -10.81 -2.58
CA GLY A 140 -4.38 -10.44 -1.29
C GLY A 140 -5.25 -9.19 -1.31
N ALA A 141 -4.79 -8.12 -1.96
CA ALA A 141 -5.54 -6.86 -2.04
C ALA A 141 -6.84 -7.03 -2.85
N ALA A 142 -6.76 -7.68 -4.01
CA ALA A 142 -7.90 -7.97 -4.85
C ALA A 142 -8.93 -8.84 -4.11
N TYR A 143 -8.49 -9.94 -3.49
CA TYR A 143 -9.36 -10.83 -2.72
C TYR A 143 -10.11 -10.09 -1.61
N LEU A 144 -9.40 -9.31 -0.78
CA LEU A 144 -10.01 -8.58 0.33
C LEU A 144 -11.05 -7.58 -0.16
N ALA A 145 -10.74 -6.82 -1.21
CA ALA A 145 -11.64 -5.82 -1.75
C ALA A 145 -12.88 -6.45 -2.39
N MET A 146 -12.72 -7.49 -3.22
CA MET A 146 -13.83 -8.21 -3.85
C MET A 146 -14.74 -8.88 -2.82
N ARG A 147 -14.18 -9.40 -1.71
CA ARG A 147 -14.94 -10.05 -0.65
C ARG A 147 -15.72 -9.06 0.22
N THR A 148 -15.18 -7.86 0.42
CA THR A 148 -15.80 -6.86 1.31
C THR A 148 -16.64 -5.84 0.56
N GLY A 149 -16.45 -5.68 -0.74
CA GLY A 149 -17.06 -4.62 -1.53
C GLY A 149 -16.60 -3.22 -1.16
N VAL A 150 -15.44 -3.09 -0.48
CA VAL A 150 -14.87 -1.78 -0.17
C VAL A 150 -14.09 -1.23 -1.36
N GLN A 151 -13.98 0.10 -1.41
CA GLN A 151 -13.22 0.79 -2.44
C GLN A 151 -11.72 0.52 -2.30
N ILE A 152 -11.03 0.48 -3.44
CA ILE A 152 -9.57 0.46 -3.55
C ILE A 152 -9.11 1.85 -3.95
N LEU A 153 -8.14 2.41 -3.20
CA LEU A 153 -7.48 3.67 -3.51
C LEU A 153 -6.07 3.38 -4.04
N PRO A 154 -5.83 3.52 -5.36
CA PRO A 154 -4.50 3.33 -5.92
C PRO A 154 -3.62 4.54 -5.65
N MET A 155 -2.38 4.29 -5.26
CA MET A 155 -1.34 5.30 -5.03
C MET A 155 -0.04 4.91 -5.71
N SER A 156 0.78 5.90 -6.05
CA SER A 156 2.18 5.69 -6.42
C SER A 156 3.10 6.58 -5.60
N ILE A 157 4.27 6.04 -5.23
CA ILE A 157 5.36 6.76 -4.57
C ILE A 157 6.63 6.53 -5.37
N ILE A 158 7.29 7.64 -5.78
CA ILE A 158 8.54 7.61 -6.52
C ILE A 158 9.50 8.70 -6.03
N GLY A 159 10.81 8.50 -6.28
CA GLY A 159 11.84 9.47 -5.94
C GLY A 159 12.61 9.16 -4.66
N MET A 160 12.43 7.97 -4.07
CA MET A 160 13.14 7.54 -2.85
C MET A 160 14.47 6.80 -3.12
N ASN A 161 14.92 6.79 -4.36
CA ASN A 161 16.20 6.16 -4.73
C ASN A 161 17.35 6.82 -3.99
N ASN A 162 18.21 5.99 -3.38
CA ASN A 162 19.39 6.45 -2.62
C ASN A 162 19.04 7.47 -1.54
N ILE A 163 17.90 7.28 -0.87
CA ILE A 163 17.36 8.23 0.12
C ILE A 163 18.33 8.42 1.28
N TRP A 164 18.99 7.36 1.74
CA TRP A 164 19.96 7.41 2.83
C TRP A 164 21.19 8.22 2.46
N ASP A 165 21.77 8.02 1.26
CA ASP A 165 22.93 8.77 0.77
C ASP A 165 22.60 10.26 0.62
N LYS A 166 21.38 10.58 0.17
CA LYS A 166 20.91 11.96 0.09
C LYS A 166 20.84 12.61 1.47
N TRP A 167 20.28 11.92 2.46
CA TRP A 167 20.19 12.44 3.82
C TRP A 167 21.55 12.61 4.46
N LEU A 168 22.49 11.66 4.30
CA LEU A 168 23.87 11.77 4.78
C LEU A 168 24.59 12.98 4.17
N LYS A 169 24.26 13.36 2.93
CA LYS A 169 24.78 14.55 2.25
C LYS A 169 24.00 15.84 2.54
N GLY A 170 23.05 15.83 3.48
CA GLY A 170 22.20 16.97 3.77
C GLY A 170 21.20 17.33 2.66
N VAL A 171 21.01 16.44 1.68
CA VAL A 171 20.13 16.69 0.53
C VAL A 171 18.72 16.14 0.81
N ARG A 172 17.72 17.01 0.69
CA ARG A 172 16.32 16.60 0.81
C ARG A 172 15.83 15.93 -0.48
N PRO A 173 15.49 14.62 -0.47
CA PRO A 173 14.99 13.93 -1.65
C PRO A 173 13.68 14.55 -2.16
N LYS A 174 13.50 14.57 -3.48
CA LYS A 174 12.25 14.99 -4.12
C LYS A 174 11.34 13.77 -4.29
N ILE A 175 10.31 13.66 -3.45
CA ILE A 175 9.36 12.55 -3.47
C ILE A 175 8.07 12.99 -4.15
N ARG A 176 7.56 12.19 -5.05
CA ARG A 176 6.26 12.40 -5.70
C ARG A 176 5.31 11.30 -5.27
N ILE A 177 4.14 11.71 -4.78
CA ILE A 177 3.04 10.83 -4.39
C ILE A 177 1.84 11.21 -5.25
N ASN A 178 1.35 10.26 -6.04
CA ASN A 178 0.15 10.47 -6.83
C ASN A 178 -0.95 9.51 -6.33
N ILE A 179 -2.15 10.05 -6.12
CA ILE A 179 -3.30 9.33 -5.59
C ILE A 179 -4.35 9.30 -6.70
N GLY A 180 -4.67 8.10 -7.17
CA GLY A 180 -5.67 7.89 -8.20
C GLY A 180 -7.09 7.91 -7.64
N LYS A 181 -8.08 7.85 -8.53
CA LYS A 181 -9.49 7.74 -8.14
C LYS A 181 -9.77 6.40 -7.46
N ALA A 182 -10.47 6.44 -6.33
CA ALA A 182 -10.95 5.23 -5.69
C ALA A 182 -11.95 4.52 -6.61
N PHE A 183 -11.91 3.19 -6.62
CA PHE A 183 -12.78 2.36 -7.45
C PHE A 183 -13.28 1.14 -6.68
N LEU A 184 -14.40 0.58 -7.10
CA LEU A 184 -14.94 -0.67 -6.60
C LEU A 184 -14.47 -1.80 -7.51
N PRO A 185 -13.86 -2.86 -6.97
CA PRO A 185 -13.57 -4.06 -7.76
C PRO A 185 -14.87 -4.82 -8.06
N ALA A 186 -14.83 -5.71 -9.04
CA ALA A 186 -15.89 -6.67 -9.24
C ALA A 186 -16.14 -7.47 -7.96
N ARG A 187 -17.37 -7.98 -7.77
CA ARG A 187 -17.68 -8.87 -6.65
C ARG A 187 -17.01 -10.22 -6.83
N LEU A 188 -16.64 -10.84 -5.73
CA LEU A 188 -16.06 -12.18 -5.75
C LEU A 188 -17.11 -13.19 -6.28
N PRO A 189 -16.82 -13.95 -7.35
CA PRO A 189 -17.71 -14.97 -7.87
C PRO A 189 -18.09 -16.02 -6.81
N LYS A 190 -19.29 -16.58 -6.92
CA LYS A 190 -19.72 -17.67 -6.04
C LYS A 190 -18.97 -18.97 -6.36
N GLU A 191 -18.79 -19.26 -7.63
CA GLU A 191 -18.13 -20.45 -8.10
C GLU A 191 -16.63 -20.42 -7.82
N ARG A 192 -16.13 -21.51 -7.21
CA ARG A 192 -14.71 -21.60 -6.81
C ARG A 192 -13.76 -21.54 -7.99
N PHE A 193 -14.15 -22.10 -9.11
CA PHE A 193 -13.35 -22.13 -10.34
C PHE A 193 -13.09 -20.72 -10.88
N GLU A 194 -14.13 -19.88 -10.91
CA GLU A 194 -14.05 -18.51 -11.42
C GLU A 194 -13.27 -17.55 -10.50
N ARG A 195 -13.21 -17.86 -9.19
CA ARG A 195 -12.60 -16.97 -8.18
C ARG A 195 -11.14 -16.67 -8.46
N ASN A 196 -10.35 -17.66 -8.79
CA ASN A 196 -8.92 -17.49 -8.97
C ASN A 196 -8.60 -16.57 -10.16
N GLU A 197 -9.32 -16.76 -11.27
CA GLU A 197 -9.14 -15.93 -12.45
C GLU A 197 -9.65 -14.49 -12.19
N ALA A 198 -10.82 -14.34 -11.57
CA ALA A 198 -11.35 -13.02 -11.21
C ALA A 198 -10.42 -12.25 -10.27
N ILE A 199 -9.83 -12.91 -9.27
CA ILE A 199 -8.85 -12.29 -8.35
C ILE A 199 -7.59 -11.88 -9.10
N LYS A 200 -7.09 -12.70 -10.01
CA LYS A 200 -5.92 -12.40 -10.84
C LYS A 200 -6.18 -11.17 -11.71
N ILE A 201 -7.28 -11.15 -12.45
CA ILE A 201 -7.68 -10.01 -13.29
C ILE A 201 -7.80 -8.73 -12.45
N ALA A 202 -8.43 -8.79 -11.28
CA ALA A 202 -8.53 -7.65 -10.38
C ALA A 202 -7.16 -7.20 -9.84
N GLY A 203 -6.24 -8.14 -9.57
CA GLY A 203 -4.87 -7.84 -9.18
C GLY A 203 -4.10 -7.09 -10.28
N GLU A 204 -4.22 -7.52 -11.53
CA GLU A 204 -3.63 -6.85 -12.67
C GLU A 204 -4.24 -5.45 -12.90
N GLU A 205 -5.55 -5.31 -12.75
CA GLU A 205 -6.21 -4.00 -12.80
C GLU A 205 -5.64 -3.04 -11.75
N ILE A 206 -5.46 -3.50 -10.51
CA ILE A 206 -4.83 -2.72 -9.44
C ILE A 206 -3.45 -2.23 -9.87
N MET A 207 -2.60 -3.11 -10.41
CA MET A 207 -1.26 -2.73 -10.84
C MET A 207 -1.26 -1.76 -12.01
N CYS A 208 -2.12 -1.94 -13.01
CA CYS A 208 -2.26 -1.00 -14.12
C CYS A 208 -2.74 0.39 -13.65
N ARG A 209 -3.61 0.45 -12.62
CA ARG A 209 -4.04 1.73 -12.03
C ARG A 209 -2.91 2.41 -11.25
N ILE A 210 -2.05 1.65 -10.56
CA ILE A 210 -0.83 2.16 -9.92
C ILE A 210 0.15 2.66 -10.98
N ALA A 211 0.40 1.88 -12.04
CA ALA A 211 1.25 2.26 -13.17
C ALA A 211 0.80 3.56 -13.84
N ALA A 212 -0.51 3.75 -14.01
CA ALA A 212 -1.06 4.96 -14.60
C ALA A 212 -0.70 6.25 -13.83
N LEU A 213 -0.30 6.13 -12.55
CA LEU A 213 0.08 7.24 -11.67
C LEU A 213 1.57 7.57 -11.71
N MET A 214 2.39 6.84 -12.47
CA MET A 214 3.84 7.03 -12.54
C MET A 214 4.34 7.03 -13.99
N PRO A 215 5.56 7.57 -14.25
CA PRO A 215 6.22 7.50 -15.55
C PRO A 215 6.44 6.05 -16.01
N GLU A 216 6.58 5.87 -17.32
CA GLU A 216 6.66 4.55 -17.96
C GLU A 216 7.90 3.76 -17.55
N GLU A 217 8.99 4.44 -17.24
CA GLU A 217 10.22 3.84 -16.72
C GLU A 217 10.05 2.99 -15.47
N TYR A 218 8.94 3.19 -14.71
CA TYR A 218 8.61 2.42 -13.50
C TYR A 218 7.64 1.27 -13.76
N HIS A 219 7.10 1.10 -14.99
CA HIS A 219 6.04 0.14 -15.27
C HIS A 219 6.49 -1.32 -15.27
N GLY A 220 7.79 -1.60 -15.45
CA GLY A 220 8.32 -2.96 -15.45
C GLY A 220 7.58 -3.85 -16.44
N ILE A 221 7.03 -4.97 -15.97
CA ILE A 221 6.31 -5.93 -16.81
C ILE A 221 5.00 -5.40 -17.41
N TYR A 222 4.48 -4.27 -16.94
CA TYR A 222 3.26 -3.63 -17.44
C TYR A 222 3.54 -2.57 -18.51
N THR A 223 4.80 -2.40 -18.94
CA THR A 223 5.16 -1.45 -20.01
C THR A 223 4.39 -1.78 -21.29
N GLY A 224 3.75 -0.76 -21.86
CA GLY A 224 2.94 -0.92 -23.08
C GLY A 224 1.51 -1.45 -22.89
N ASP A 225 1.09 -1.79 -21.65
CA ASP A 225 -0.29 -2.24 -21.40
C ASP A 225 -1.30 -1.11 -21.67
N GLU A 226 -2.24 -1.36 -22.59
CA GLU A 226 -3.22 -0.35 -23.01
C GLU A 226 -4.17 0.09 -21.89
N ARG A 227 -4.40 -0.77 -20.89
CA ARG A 227 -5.21 -0.41 -19.72
C ARG A 227 -4.66 0.81 -19.00
N ILE A 228 -3.33 0.97 -18.96
CA ILE A 228 -2.65 2.11 -18.34
C ILE A 228 -3.01 3.41 -19.06
N LYS A 229 -2.99 3.42 -20.39
CA LYS A 229 -3.39 4.59 -21.20
C LYS A 229 -4.82 5.00 -20.91
N ASN A 230 -5.74 4.02 -20.87
CA ASN A 230 -7.14 4.26 -20.57
C ASN A 230 -7.36 4.84 -19.15
N PHE A 231 -6.60 4.36 -18.14
CA PHE A 231 -6.68 4.91 -16.79
C PHE A 231 -6.10 6.32 -16.71
N ARG A 232 -5.03 6.64 -17.43
CA ARG A 232 -4.46 8.00 -17.52
C ARG A 232 -5.45 9.00 -18.14
N LEU A 233 -6.12 8.64 -19.23
CA LEU A 233 -7.15 9.47 -19.85
C LEU A 233 -8.29 9.79 -18.87
N LYS A 234 -8.77 8.79 -18.12
CA LYS A 234 -9.80 8.96 -17.10
C LYS A 234 -9.34 9.82 -15.89
N LEU A 235 -8.04 9.95 -15.65
CA LEU A 235 -7.50 10.87 -14.65
C LEU A 235 -7.46 12.31 -15.19
N ALA A 236 -7.15 12.50 -16.47
CA ALA A 236 -7.04 13.80 -17.10
C ALA A 236 -8.39 14.46 -17.45
N SER A 237 -9.44 13.67 -17.74
CA SER A 237 -10.75 14.16 -18.22
C SER A 237 -11.63 14.86 -17.19
N LYS A 238 -11.14 15.18 -15.97
CA LYS A 238 -11.90 15.82 -14.89
C LYS A 238 -11.13 16.96 -14.19
N ASN A 239 -10.14 17.54 -14.86
CA ASN A 239 -9.51 18.78 -14.40
C ASN A 239 -10.06 19.98 -15.17
#